data_6a256266bbbe429842d42405a26a1fe9
#
_entry.id   6a256266bbbe429842d42405a26a1fe9
#
_cell.length_a   1.000
_cell.length_b   1.000
_cell.length_c   1.000
_cell.angle_alpha   90.00
_cell.angle_beta   90.00
_cell.angle_gamma   90.00
#
_symmetry.space_group_name_H-M   'P 1'
#
loop_
_entity.id
_entity.type
_entity.pdbx_description
1 polymer ?
#
loop_
_entity_poly.entity_id
_entity_poly.type
_entity_poly.pdbx_seq_one_letter_code
_entity_poly.pdbx_strand_id
1 'polypeptide(L)'
;MNAATTVLNFLFPLITFPYVSRILMPAGYGAAEFALSTANLFALVALLGVNTYGIRECAKVRDDEAQLARVLQELIVVVGVWTIVVTAAFYVSAITIPRFAESGSLFLVAGALIPLTTLGMQWFMSAMEQYAFMAVRNLVVKLVVIAAMFIFVHTEKDVVIWVAISVLSTGLASIANALYIFRNVKLQKWRSLDWKRHLKPLIIFFLMVASTTIYTTLDAVMLGYMTTDADVGYYNVATKIKLVFVSIIGALAGVLIPRATHALTSNNKDEYYRIVNLSVHAAVIYAFFVVAAGVLFAEPLILLLAGDQYDASVLTLQAIMPAVFFISFTQITLSEILVPKNGEKKLTIVYAIAGVIDIALNLVLIPHYQALGAAIATTIAECFVFVAHMVIVGRMESMKPYLVGCGKILPWEGLSVGILIGGRLLFGCSILTAAVSVILALAVLIAGLRAVKEPLVMDLTSTACRVLKR
;
A
#
# COMPACT_ATOMS: atom_id res chain seq x y z
N MET A 1 -0.68 15.22 14.64
CA MET A 1 -0.37 13.81 14.95
C MET A 1 -0.35 12.92 13.70
N ASN A 2 -1.32 13.03 12.81
CA ASN A 2 -1.36 12.25 11.56
C ASN A 2 -0.15 12.48 10.62
N ALA A 3 0.36 13.72 10.53
CA ALA A 3 1.50 14.04 9.68
C ALA A 3 2.80 13.33 10.12
N ALA A 4 3.07 13.27 11.42
CA ALA A 4 4.27 12.60 11.94
C ALA A 4 4.22 11.08 11.70
N THR A 5 3.06 10.43 11.90
CA THR A 5 2.87 9.01 11.59
C THR A 5 2.97 8.73 10.10
N THR A 6 2.48 9.63 9.26
CA THR A 6 2.62 9.50 7.81
C THR A 6 4.09 9.58 7.39
N VAL A 7 4.82 10.59 7.85
CA VAL A 7 6.27 10.73 7.59
C VAL A 7 7.05 9.50 8.03
N LEU A 8 6.77 8.96 9.21
CA LEU A 8 7.41 7.73 9.71
C LEU A 8 7.06 6.49 8.89
N ASN A 9 5.85 6.43 8.35
CA ASN A 9 5.46 5.33 7.45
C ASN A 9 6.26 5.33 6.14
N PHE A 10 6.71 6.51 5.69
CA PHE A 10 7.59 6.64 4.52
C PHE A 10 9.06 6.42 4.85
N LEU A 11 9.55 7.03 5.93
CA LEU A 11 10.96 6.95 6.31
C LEU A 11 11.36 5.52 6.71
N PHE A 12 10.48 4.77 7.35
CA PHE A 12 10.78 3.41 7.79
C PHE A 12 11.18 2.48 6.64
N PRO A 13 10.41 2.32 5.55
CA PRO A 13 10.83 1.53 4.40
C PRO A 13 12.09 2.08 3.72
N LEU A 14 12.23 3.41 3.64
CA LEU A 14 13.41 4.04 3.02
C LEU A 14 14.72 3.77 3.77
N ILE A 15 14.65 3.47 5.06
CA ILE A 15 15.83 3.11 5.86
C ILE A 15 16.04 1.59 5.85
N THR A 16 14.97 0.83 6.10
CA THR A 16 15.07 -0.62 6.29
C THR A 16 15.30 -1.36 4.97
N PHE A 17 14.59 -0.98 3.92
CA PHE A 17 14.66 -1.66 2.64
C PHE A 17 16.06 -1.60 2.01
N PRO A 18 16.75 -0.45 1.86
CA PRO A 18 18.08 -0.40 1.27
C PRO A 18 19.13 -1.18 2.06
N TYR A 19 19.00 -1.21 3.37
CA TYR A 19 19.92 -1.98 4.22
C TYR A 19 19.73 -3.48 4.04
N VAL A 20 18.48 -3.95 4.19
CA VAL A 20 18.16 -5.37 4.17
C VAL A 20 18.37 -5.99 2.78
N SER A 21 17.95 -5.30 1.72
CA SER A 21 18.13 -5.80 0.35
C SER A 21 19.61 -6.01 0.00
N ARG A 22 20.49 -5.08 0.41
CA ARG A 22 21.93 -5.20 0.14
C ARG A 22 22.60 -6.31 0.93
N ILE A 23 22.16 -6.57 2.17
CA ILE A 23 22.77 -7.60 3.02
C ILE A 23 22.27 -8.99 2.64
N LEU A 24 20.94 -9.15 2.49
CA LEU A 24 20.35 -10.47 2.25
C LEU A 24 20.46 -10.92 0.81
N MET A 25 20.88 -10.05 -0.12
CA MET A 25 20.98 -10.32 -1.54
C MET A 25 19.60 -10.71 -2.17
N PRO A 26 19.46 -10.77 -3.50
CA PRO A 26 18.15 -11.03 -4.12
C PRO A 26 17.47 -12.32 -3.65
N ALA A 27 18.21 -13.41 -3.55
CA ALA A 27 17.63 -14.70 -3.17
C ALA A 27 17.16 -14.72 -1.70
N GLY A 28 18.00 -14.24 -0.77
CA GLY A 28 17.63 -14.22 0.66
C GLY A 28 16.48 -13.25 0.94
N TYR A 29 16.54 -12.04 0.35
CA TYR A 29 15.46 -11.07 0.48
C TYR A 29 14.15 -11.58 -0.13
N GLY A 30 14.22 -12.21 -1.31
CA GLY A 30 13.09 -12.79 -1.98
C GLY A 30 12.47 -13.95 -1.21
N ALA A 31 13.28 -14.86 -0.65
CA ALA A 31 12.80 -15.95 0.21
C ALA A 31 12.04 -15.41 1.44
N ALA A 32 12.57 -14.36 2.08
CA ALA A 32 11.90 -13.70 3.19
C ALA A 32 10.54 -13.09 2.77
N GLU A 33 10.51 -12.34 1.68
CA GLU A 33 9.29 -11.70 1.17
C GLU A 33 8.26 -12.73 0.69
N PHE A 34 8.69 -13.86 0.12
CA PHE A 34 7.79 -14.97 -0.24
C PHE A 34 7.10 -15.57 0.99
N ALA A 35 7.87 -15.91 2.02
CA ALA A 35 7.32 -16.46 3.26
C ALA A 35 6.39 -15.46 3.96
N LEU A 36 6.80 -14.18 4.07
CA LEU A 36 5.99 -13.12 4.70
C LEU A 36 4.72 -12.80 3.89
N SER A 37 4.80 -12.74 2.55
CA SER A 37 3.64 -12.49 1.69
C SER A 37 2.64 -13.63 1.77
N THR A 38 3.10 -14.88 1.79
CA THR A 38 2.25 -16.05 1.99
C THR A 38 1.58 -16.00 3.37
N ALA A 39 2.32 -15.74 4.44
CA ALA A 39 1.75 -15.61 5.78
C ALA A 39 0.73 -14.45 5.88
N ASN A 40 0.97 -13.33 5.19
CA ASN A 40 0.03 -12.20 5.13
C ASN A 40 -1.28 -12.55 4.41
N LEU A 41 -1.25 -13.37 3.34
CA LEU A 41 -2.47 -13.86 2.69
C LEU A 41 -3.29 -14.76 3.64
N PHE A 42 -2.63 -15.65 4.38
CA PHE A 42 -3.31 -16.46 5.39
C PHE A 42 -3.83 -15.60 6.55
N ALA A 43 -3.09 -14.57 6.97
CA ALA A 43 -3.55 -13.62 7.99
C ALA A 43 -4.79 -12.83 7.52
N LEU A 44 -4.87 -12.45 6.24
CA LEU A 44 -6.07 -11.84 5.66
C LEU A 44 -7.28 -12.77 5.78
N VAL A 45 -7.10 -14.06 5.48
CA VAL A 45 -8.15 -15.08 5.63
C VAL A 45 -8.52 -15.26 7.11
N ALA A 46 -7.53 -15.28 8.01
CA ALA A 46 -7.75 -15.41 9.46
C ALA A 46 -8.55 -14.24 10.06
N LEU A 47 -8.34 -13.01 9.57
CA LEU A 47 -9.09 -11.83 9.99
C LEU A 47 -10.58 -11.87 9.59
N LEU A 48 -10.97 -12.67 8.61
CA LEU A 48 -12.37 -12.90 8.21
C LEU A 48 -13.20 -11.60 8.04
N GLY A 49 -12.58 -10.50 7.62
CA GLY A 49 -13.25 -9.20 7.43
C GLY A 49 -13.55 -8.42 8.71
N VAL A 50 -13.05 -8.87 9.88
CA VAL A 50 -13.28 -8.23 11.17
C VAL A 50 -12.75 -6.79 11.22
N ASN A 51 -11.73 -6.46 10.45
CA ASN A 51 -11.18 -5.10 10.42
C ASN A 51 -12.23 -4.03 10.05
N THR A 52 -13.17 -4.33 9.15
CA THR A 52 -14.23 -3.40 8.77
C THR A 52 -15.51 -3.63 9.59
N TYR A 53 -15.92 -4.89 9.73
CA TYR A 53 -17.12 -5.25 10.46
C TYR A 53 -17.01 -4.92 11.95
N GLY A 54 -15.89 -5.28 12.58
CA GLY A 54 -15.64 -5.07 14.02
C GLY A 54 -15.59 -3.58 14.39
N ILE A 55 -14.96 -2.74 13.55
CA ILE A 55 -14.99 -1.28 13.75
C ILE A 55 -16.44 -0.79 13.80
N ARG A 56 -17.25 -1.18 12.83
CA ARG A 56 -18.64 -0.75 12.72
C ARG A 56 -19.48 -1.22 13.90
N GLU A 57 -19.38 -2.49 14.30
CA GLU A 57 -20.21 -3.04 15.39
C GLU A 57 -19.80 -2.51 16.76
N CYS A 58 -18.50 -2.40 17.05
CA CYS A 58 -18.04 -1.83 18.31
C CYS A 58 -18.34 -0.32 18.41
N ALA A 59 -18.21 0.43 17.33
CA ALA A 59 -18.55 1.86 17.33
C ALA A 59 -20.01 2.13 17.64
N LYS A 60 -20.95 1.24 17.25
CA LYS A 60 -22.39 1.38 17.57
C LYS A 60 -22.71 1.29 19.07
N VAL A 61 -21.89 0.57 19.80
CA VAL A 61 -22.13 0.24 21.23
C VAL A 61 -21.05 0.80 22.15
N ARG A 62 -20.22 1.72 21.67
CA ARG A 62 -19.03 2.19 22.36
C ARG A 62 -19.31 2.86 23.71
N ASP A 63 -20.51 3.47 23.85
CA ASP A 63 -20.92 4.20 25.04
C ASP A 63 -21.58 3.27 26.09
N ASP A 64 -21.82 1.98 25.77
CA ASP A 64 -22.32 0.95 26.67
C ASP A 64 -21.21 -0.09 26.92
N GLU A 65 -20.52 0.02 28.07
CA GLU A 65 -19.40 -0.87 28.43
C GLU A 65 -19.80 -2.36 28.41
N ALA A 66 -21.02 -2.69 28.80
CA ALA A 66 -21.48 -4.06 28.90
C ALA A 66 -21.73 -4.66 27.50
N GLN A 67 -22.38 -3.92 26.61
CA GLN A 67 -22.61 -4.35 25.23
C GLN A 67 -21.31 -4.37 24.44
N LEU A 68 -20.42 -3.39 24.65
CA LEU A 68 -19.10 -3.33 24.01
C LEU A 68 -18.26 -4.56 24.37
N ALA A 69 -18.17 -4.90 25.66
CA ALA A 69 -17.44 -6.07 26.12
C ALA A 69 -18.02 -7.36 25.51
N ARG A 70 -19.34 -7.47 25.41
CA ARG A 70 -20.02 -8.61 24.82
C ARG A 70 -19.68 -8.74 23.31
N VAL A 71 -19.83 -7.66 22.53
CA VAL A 71 -19.51 -7.67 21.09
C VAL A 71 -18.04 -7.99 20.85
N LEU A 72 -17.13 -7.39 21.63
CA LEU A 72 -15.71 -7.71 21.58
C LEU A 72 -15.44 -9.19 21.80
N GLN A 73 -16.01 -9.80 22.88
CA GLN A 73 -15.82 -11.21 23.18
C GLN A 73 -16.40 -12.12 22.10
N GLU A 74 -17.60 -11.82 21.58
CA GLU A 74 -18.22 -12.58 20.48
C GLU A 74 -17.32 -12.60 19.25
N LEU A 75 -16.74 -11.45 18.87
CA LEU A 75 -15.82 -11.36 17.73
C LEU A 75 -14.49 -12.06 18.00
N ILE A 76 -13.93 -11.94 19.21
CA ILE A 76 -12.69 -12.66 19.61
C ILE A 76 -12.90 -14.18 19.49
N VAL A 77 -14.05 -14.71 19.91
CA VAL A 77 -14.34 -16.15 19.82
C VAL A 77 -14.37 -16.60 18.36
N VAL A 78 -15.14 -15.91 17.50
CA VAL A 78 -15.26 -16.29 16.08
C VAL A 78 -13.91 -16.21 15.37
N VAL A 79 -13.26 -15.05 15.47
CA VAL A 79 -11.98 -14.80 14.78
C VAL A 79 -10.87 -15.67 15.39
N GLY A 80 -10.86 -15.86 16.71
CA GLY A 80 -9.85 -16.69 17.39
C GLY A 80 -9.92 -18.16 16.99
N VAL A 81 -11.13 -18.76 16.98
CA VAL A 81 -11.32 -20.14 16.51
C VAL A 81 -10.93 -20.28 15.06
N TRP A 82 -11.36 -19.33 14.22
CA TRP A 82 -11.03 -19.34 12.80
C TRP A 82 -9.51 -19.18 12.56
N THR A 83 -8.85 -18.30 13.34
CA THR A 83 -7.39 -18.12 13.30
C THR A 83 -6.64 -19.41 13.60
N ILE A 84 -7.09 -20.20 14.57
CA ILE A 84 -6.47 -21.52 14.87
C ILE A 84 -6.55 -22.43 13.66
N VAL A 85 -7.72 -22.52 13.01
CA VAL A 85 -7.92 -23.32 11.80
C VAL A 85 -7.00 -22.86 10.65
N VAL A 86 -6.95 -21.56 10.40
CA VAL A 86 -6.14 -20.99 9.31
C VAL A 86 -4.64 -21.14 9.61
N THR A 87 -4.22 -20.95 10.86
CA THR A 87 -2.82 -21.15 11.27
C THR A 87 -2.41 -22.62 11.11
N ALA A 88 -3.28 -23.56 11.53
CA ALA A 88 -3.03 -24.99 11.32
C ALA A 88 -2.93 -25.33 9.82
N ALA A 89 -3.83 -24.81 9.00
CA ALA A 89 -3.78 -24.98 7.54
C ALA A 89 -2.47 -24.41 6.95
N PHE A 90 -2.01 -23.27 7.42
CA PHE A 90 -0.72 -22.70 7.00
C PHE A 90 0.45 -23.63 7.34
N TYR A 91 0.55 -24.13 8.58
CA TYR A 91 1.65 -25.02 8.96
C TYR A 91 1.57 -26.38 8.26
N VAL A 92 0.37 -26.91 8.02
CA VAL A 92 0.19 -28.11 7.18
C VAL A 92 0.71 -27.82 5.76
N SER A 93 0.33 -26.70 5.16
CA SER A 93 0.83 -26.34 3.82
C SER A 93 2.35 -26.14 3.78
N ALA A 94 2.92 -25.56 4.85
CA ALA A 94 4.37 -25.37 4.97
C ALA A 94 5.17 -26.67 4.99
N ILE A 95 4.54 -27.76 5.45
CA ILE A 95 5.19 -29.08 5.52
C ILE A 95 4.88 -29.92 4.26
N THR A 96 3.67 -29.82 3.72
CA THR A 96 3.18 -30.69 2.64
C THR A 96 3.52 -30.18 1.23
N ILE A 97 3.62 -28.85 1.06
CA ILE A 97 3.94 -28.27 -0.24
C ILE A 97 5.47 -28.23 -0.39
N PRO A 98 6.07 -28.94 -1.37
CA PRO A 98 7.52 -29.05 -1.51
C PRO A 98 8.23 -27.68 -1.55
N ARG A 99 7.69 -26.73 -2.31
CA ARG A 99 8.24 -25.38 -2.44
C ARG A 99 8.30 -24.58 -1.12
N PHE A 100 7.34 -24.81 -0.22
CA PHE A 100 7.35 -24.20 1.11
C PHE A 100 8.29 -24.93 2.06
N ALA A 101 8.38 -26.25 1.92
CA ALA A 101 9.25 -27.09 2.74
C ALA A 101 10.76 -26.81 2.47
N GLU A 102 11.13 -26.44 1.24
CA GLU A 102 12.50 -26.00 0.89
C GLU A 102 13.00 -24.85 1.78
N SER A 103 12.13 -23.89 2.10
CA SER A 103 12.39 -22.76 2.98
C SER A 103 11.68 -22.91 4.34
N GLY A 104 11.55 -24.14 4.86
CA GLY A 104 10.70 -24.48 5.98
C GLY A 104 10.93 -23.65 7.24
N SER A 105 12.19 -23.28 7.57
CA SER A 105 12.50 -22.43 8.73
C SER A 105 11.88 -21.02 8.59
N LEU A 106 11.85 -20.46 7.38
CA LEU A 106 11.24 -19.14 7.11
C LEU A 106 9.72 -19.21 7.28
N PHE A 107 9.08 -20.25 6.72
CA PHE A 107 7.65 -20.45 6.84
C PHE A 107 7.23 -20.75 8.30
N LEU A 108 8.01 -21.52 9.06
CA LEU A 108 7.74 -21.74 10.47
C LEU A 108 7.70 -20.43 11.28
N VAL A 109 8.67 -19.55 11.05
CA VAL A 109 8.72 -18.25 11.71
C VAL A 109 7.63 -17.32 11.20
N ALA A 110 7.44 -17.22 9.88
CA ALA A 110 6.45 -16.36 9.26
C ALA A 110 5.02 -16.72 9.67
N GLY A 111 4.72 -18.01 9.90
CA GLY A 111 3.40 -18.48 10.33
C GLY A 111 2.91 -17.88 11.65
N ALA A 112 3.83 -17.49 12.54
CA ALA A 112 3.47 -16.79 13.77
C ALA A 112 2.83 -15.40 13.52
N LEU A 113 3.03 -14.82 12.34
CA LEU A 113 2.38 -13.56 11.94
C LEU A 113 0.85 -13.68 11.94
N ILE A 114 0.31 -14.86 11.58
CA ILE A 114 -1.14 -15.08 11.46
C ILE A 114 -1.86 -14.86 12.80
N PRO A 115 -1.54 -15.61 13.89
CA PRO A 115 -2.19 -15.40 15.18
C PRO A 115 -1.81 -14.05 15.80
N LEU A 116 -0.61 -13.53 15.59
CA LEU A 116 -0.22 -12.23 16.10
C LEU A 116 -1.03 -11.09 15.46
N THR A 117 -1.30 -11.15 14.15
CA THR A 117 -2.12 -10.15 13.48
C THR A 117 -3.55 -10.12 14.02
N THR A 118 -4.14 -11.27 14.26
CA THR A 118 -5.52 -11.36 14.81
C THR A 118 -5.58 -10.98 16.29
N LEU A 119 -4.59 -11.38 17.09
CA LEU A 119 -4.45 -10.99 18.50
C LEU A 119 -4.34 -9.46 18.67
N GLY A 120 -3.79 -8.78 17.66
CA GLY A 120 -3.60 -7.32 17.68
C GLY A 120 -4.88 -6.50 17.77
N MET A 121 -6.03 -7.06 17.41
CA MET A 121 -7.36 -6.42 17.49
C MET A 121 -7.34 -4.93 17.12
N GLN A 122 -6.57 -4.58 16.08
CA GLN A 122 -6.39 -3.18 15.65
C GLN A 122 -7.73 -2.51 15.29
N TRP A 123 -8.69 -3.30 14.80
CA TRP A 123 -10.04 -2.87 14.51
C TRP A 123 -10.77 -2.34 15.75
N PHE A 124 -10.55 -2.94 16.92
CA PHE A 124 -11.13 -2.48 18.17
C PHE A 124 -10.53 -1.14 18.61
N MET A 125 -9.20 -1.00 18.53
CA MET A 125 -8.52 0.26 18.81
C MET A 125 -9.02 1.41 17.91
N SER A 126 -9.27 1.10 16.63
CA SER A 126 -9.85 2.05 15.68
C SER A 126 -11.30 2.41 16.02
N ALA A 127 -12.12 1.43 16.43
CA ALA A 127 -13.49 1.67 16.88
C ALA A 127 -13.56 2.58 18.11
N MET A 128 -12.58 2.47 19.00
CA MET A 128 -12.43 3.31 20.20
C MET A 128 -11.67 4.61 19.93
N GLU A 129 -11.34 4.92 18.68
CA GLU A 129 -10.62 6.14 18.27
C GLU A 129 -9.27 6.35 18.97
N GLN A 130 -8.60 5.26 19.41
CA GLN A 130 -7.34 5.29 20.15
C GLN A 130 -6.13 5.57 19.24
N TYR A 131 -6.27 6.50 18.30
CA TYR A 131 -5.26 6.80 17.28
C TYR A 131 -3.96 7.35 17.88
N ALA A 132 -4.03 8.07 19.03
CA ALA A 132 -2.85 8.57 19.72
C ALA A 132 -1.97 7.43 20.23
N PHE A 133 -2.58 6.48 20.93
CA PHE A 133 -1.88 5.29 21.43
C PHE A 133 -1.27 4.48 20.27
N MET A 134 -2.05 4.23 19.20
CA MET A 134 -1.59 3.50 18.03
C MET A 134 -0.39 4.20 17.36
N ALA A 135 -0.40 5.53 17.29
CA ALA A 135 0.70 6.30 16.70
C ALA A 135 1.99 6.19 17.51
N VAL A 136 1.92 6.39 18.84
CA VAL A 136 3.09 6.27 19.73
C VAL A 136 3.63 4.85 19.71
N ARG A 137 2.76 3.84 19.86
CA ARG A 137 3.12 2.43 19.78
C ARG A 137 3.83 2.10 18.47
N ASN A 138 3.27 2.51 17.31
CA ASN A 138 3.86 2.26 16.00
C ASN A 138 5.25 2.89 15.88
N LEU A 139 5.44 4.11 16.41
CA LEU A 139 6.75 4.76 16.43
C LEU A 139 7.76 3.94 17.24
N VAL A 140 7.40 3.54 18.46
CA VAL A 140 8.28 2.75 19.34
C VAL A 140 8.64 1.41 18.69
N VAL A 141 7.65 0.68 18.16
CA VAL A 141 7.88 -0.60 17.49
C VAL A 141 8.83 -0.43 16.29
N LYS A 142 8.64 0.60 15.46
CA LYS A 142 9.53 0.86 14.31
C LYS A 142 10.96 1.15 14.73
N LEU A 143 11.16 1.94 15.80
CA LEU A 143 12.50 2.20 16.33
C LEU A 143 13.16 0.92 16.86
N VAL A 144 12.41 0.07 17.56
CA VAL A 144 12.90 -1.24 18.03
C VAL A 144 13.28 -2.14 16.84
N VAL A 145 12.46 -2.18 15.79
CA VAL A 145 12.74 -2.96 14.57
C VAL A 145 13.99 -2.47 13.85
N ILE A 146 14.16 -1.14 13.69
CA ILE A 146 15.37 -0.56 13.11
C ILE A 146 16.60 -0.92 13.94
N ALA A 147 16.54 -0.79 15.26
CA ALA A 147 17.63 -1.15 16.14
C ALA A 147 17.94 -2.66 16.06
N ALA A 148 16.94 -3.52 16.12
CA ALA A 148 17.11 -4.97 15.99
C ALA A 148 17.71 -5.36 14.63
N MET A 149 17.27 -4.72 13.54
CA MET A 149 17.84 -4.94 12.21
C MET A 149 19.33 -4.63 12.17
N PHE A 150 19.76 -3.47 12.67
CA PHE A 150 21.17 -3.10 12.69
C PHE A 150 22.03 -3.92 13.65
N ILE A 151 21.43 -4.51 14.71
CA ILE A 151 22.15 -5.34 15.68
C ILE A 151 22.28 -6.79 15.23
N PHE A 152 21.30 -7.33 14.50
CA PHE A 152 21.23 -8.77 14.25
C PHE A 152 21.32 -9.19 12.78
N VAL A 153 21.16 -8.27 11.80
CA VAL A 153 21.19 -8.61 10.38
C VAL A 153 22.45 -8.06 9.73
N HIS A 154 23.45 -8.91 9.49
CA HIS A 154 24.76 -8.52 8.96
C HIS A 154 25.24 -9.36 7.78
N THR A 155 24.66 -10.53 7.58
CA THR A 155 25.08 -11.49 6.57
C THR A 155 23.92 -12.02 5.76
N GLU A 156 24.20 -12.59 4.59
CA GLU A 156 23.19 -13.24 3.73
C GLU A 156 22.46 -14.40 4.44
N LYS A 157 23.08 -15.00 5.47
CA LYS A 157 22.48 -16.12 6.23
C LYS A 157 21.43 -15.66 7.24
N ASP A 158 21.35 -14.37 7.53
CA ASP A 158 20.45 -13.81 8.56
C ASP A 158 19.01 -13.64 8.08
N VAL A 159 18.61 -14.32 7.00
CA VAL A 159 17.25 -14.27 6.42
C VAL A 159 16.21 -14.64 7.46
N VAL A 160 16.42 -15.72 8.23
CA VAL A 160 15.50 -16.16 9.29
C VAL A 160 15.37 -15.09 10.37
N ILE A 161 16.48 -14.45 10.72
CA ILE A 161 16.50 -13.35 11.71
C ILE A 161 15.68 -12.16 11.21
N TRP A 162 15.82 -11.80 9.93
CA TRP A 162 15.01 -10.74 9.34
C TRP A 162 13.51 -11.06 9.35
N VAL A 163 13.13 -12.27 8.98
CA VAL A 163 11.72 -12.72 9.06
C VAL A 163 11.24 -12.66 10.51
N ALA A 164 12.04 -13.11 11.47
CA ALA A 164 11.70 -13.05 12.90
C ALA A 164 11.52 -11.60 13.40
N ILE A 165 12.38 -10.67 12.99
CA ILE A 165 12.24 -9.24 13.32
C ILE A 165 10.94 -8.67 12.71
N SER A 166 10.60 -9.06 11.48
CA SER A 166 9.36 -8.63 10.81
C SER A 166 8.12 -9.14 11.55
N VAL A 167 8.12 -10.40 11.96
CA VAL A 167 7.07 -11.02 12.77
C VAL A 167 7.00 -10.37 14.15
N LEU A 168 8.14 -10.12 14.79
CA LEU A 168 8.24 -9.44 16.09
C LEU A 168 7.64 -8.04 16.04
N SER A 169 7.83 -7.31 14.93
CA SER A 169 7.19 -6.00 14.71
C SER A 169 5.67 -6.06 14.88
N THR A 170 5.05 -7.03 14.23
CA THR A 170 3.60 -7.27 14.36
C THR A 170 3.26 -7.74 15.78
N GLY A 171 4.06 -8.65 16.34
CA GLY A 171 3.87 -9.20 17.69
C GLY A 171 3.90 -8.14 18.78
N LEU A 172 4.90 -7.28 18.80
CA LEU A 172 5.00 -6.19 19.78
C LEU A 172 3.81 -5.23 19.69
N ALA A 173 3.41 -4.87 18.48
CA ALA A 173 2.23 -4.04 18.28
C ALA A 173 0.95 -4.72 18.78
N SER A 174 0.82 -6.00 18.52
CA SER A 174 -0.35 -6.82 18.90
C SER A 174 -0.44 -7.04 20.40
N ILE A 175 0.68 -7.36 21.04
CA ILE A 175 0.74 -7.52 22.49
C ILE A 175 0.40 -6.20 23.20
N ALA A 176 0.96 -5.07 22.73
CA ALA A 176 0.64 -3.77 23.31
C ALA A 176 -0.85 -3.43 23.20
N ASN A 177 -1.50 -3.73 22.07
CA ASN A 177 -2.95 -3.58 21.92
C ASN A 177 -3.72 -4.50 22.86
N ALA A 178 -3.38 -5.77 22.87
CA ALA A 178 -4.06 -6.75 23.72
C ALA A 178 -3.99 -6.36 25.20
N LEU A 179 -2.81 -5.97 25.69
CA LEU A 179 -2.62 -5.47 27.05
C LEU A 179 -3.48 -4.24 27.34
N TYR A 180 -3.53 -3.28 26.41
CA TYR A 180 -4.37 -2.09 26.54
C TYR A 180 -5.86 -2.48 26.63
N ILE A 181 -6.33 -3.33 25.73
CA ILE A 181 -7.74 -3.74 25.65
C ILE A 181 -8.16 -4.50 26.92
N PHE A 182 -7.42 -5.55 27.30
CA PHE A 182 -7.77 -6.38 28.46
C PHE A 182 -7.62 -5.65 29.80
N ARG A 183 -6.84 -4.56 29.86
CA ARG A 183 -6.77 -3.72 31.06
C ARG A 183 -7.97 -2.76 31.18
N ASN A 184 -8.53 -2.31 30.05
CA ASN A 184 -9.58 -1.30 30.04
C ASN A 184 -10.98 -1.86 29.81
N VAL A 185 -11.12 -3.07 29.28
CA VAL A 185 -12.41 -3.70 29.01
C VAL A 185 -12.65 -4.87 29.98
N LYS A 186 -13.68 -4.76 30.81
CA LYS A 186 -14.08 -5.82 31.73
C LYS A 186 -14.86 -6.90 30.98
N LEU A 187 -14.24 -8.08 30.85
CA LEU A 187 -14.87 -9.22 30.17
C LEU A 187 -16.06 -9.75 30.96
N GLN A 188 -17.10 -10.18 30.25
CA GLN A 188 -18.32 -10.74 30.82
C GLN A 188 -18.30 -12.29 30.90
N LYS A 189 -19.27 -12.89 31.60
CA LYS A 189 -19.39 -14.36 31.67
C LYS A 189 -19.75 -14.96 30.31
N TRP A 190 -19.06 -16.01 29.87
CA TRP A 190 -19.17 -16.65 28.55
C TRP A 190 -20.56 -17.22 28.18
N ARG A 191 -21.45 -17.46 29.15
CA ARG A 191 -22.75 -18.12 28.92
C ARG A 191 -23.80 -17.30 28.12
N SER A 192 -23.55 -16.03 27.83
CA SER A 192 -24.50 -15.12 27.15
C SER A 192 -24.08 -14.70 25.77
N LEU A 193 -23.01 -15.30 25.18
CA LEU A 193 -22.46 -14.87 23.91
C LEU A 193 -23.22 -15.47 22.73
N ASP A 194 -23.69 -14.61 21.81
CA ASP A 194 -24.29 -14.99 20.53
C ASP A 194 -23.34 -14.73 19.37
N TRP A 195 -22.27 -15.49 19.31
CA TRP A 195 -21.23 -15.36 18.30
C TRP A 195 -21.73 -15.71 16.88
N LYS A 196 -22.78 -16.52 16.74
CA LYS A 196 -23.30 -16.97 15.42
C LYS A 196 -23.85 -15.83 14.58
N ARG A 197 -24.39 -14.78 15.21
CA ARG A 197 -24.92 -13.61 14.53
C ARG A 197 -23.88 -12.85 13.71
N HIS A 198 -22.60 -13.01 14.04
CA HIS A 198 -21.49 -12.32 13.36
C HIS A 198 -20.96 -13.07 12.13
N LEU A 199 -21.24 -14.38 11.97
CA LEU A 199 -20.66 -15.20 10.89
C LEU A 199 -21.00 -14.68 9.50
N LYS A 200 -22.30 -14.50 9.21
CA LYS A 200 -22.75 -14.04 7.89
C LYS A 200 -22.20 -12.65 7.53
N PRO A 201 -22.29 -11.62 8.40
CA PRO A 201 -21.67 -10.33 8.13
C PRO A 201 -20.17 -10.40 7.92
N LEU A 202 -19.43 -11.14 8.76
CA LEU A 202 -17.98 -11.30 8.64
C LEU A 202 -17.58 -11.84 7.27
N ILE A 203 -18.26 -12.89 6.78
CA ILE A 203 -17.99 -13.46 5.44
C ILE A 203 -18.26 -12.42 4.34
N ILE A 204 -19.33 -11.63 4.44
CA ILE A 204 -19.61 -10.60 3.45
C ILE A 204 -18.49 -9.54 3.42
N PHE A 205 -18.07 -9.04 4.60
CA PHE A 205 -16.99 -8.08 4.67
C PHE A 205 -15.65 -8.67 4.27
N PHE A 206 -15.41 -9.97 4.57
CA PHE A 206 -14.22 -10.68 4.08
C PHE A 206 -14.17 -10.68 2.55
N LEU A 207 -15.25 -11.06 1.88
CA LEU A 207 -15.28 -11.07 0.42
C LEU A 207 -15.03 -9.70 -0.20
N MET A 208 -15.53 -8.62 0.43
CA MET A 208 -15.24 -7.25 -0.01
C MET A 208 -13.76 -6.90 0.13
N VAL A 209 -13.15 -7.19 1.28
CA VAL A 209 -11.73 -6.89 1.52
C VAL A 209 -10.82 -7.80 0.70
N ALA A 210 -11.15 -9.08 0.61
CA ALA A 210 -10.41 -10.05 -0.18
C ALA A 210 -10.34 -9.65 -1.66
N SER A 211 -11.44 -9.18 -2.23
CA SER A 211 -11.49 -8.72 -3.63
C SER A 211 -10.50 -7.61 -3.95
N THR A 212 -10.14 -6.75 -2.98
CA THR A 212 -9.20 -5.67 -3.18
C THR A 212 -7.78 -6.04 -2.77
N THR A 213 -7.59 -6.89 -1.75
CA THR A 213 -6.27 -7.18 -1.19
C THR A 213 -5.57 -8.33 -1.94
N ILE A 214 -6.33 -9.31 -2.42
CA ILE A 214 -5.75 -10.49 -3.09
C ILE A 214 -4.93 -10.07 -4.30
N TYR A 215 -5.46 -9.25 -5.19
CA TYR A 215 -4.75 -8.87 -6.41
C TYR A 215 -3.49 -8.04 -6.16
N THR A 216 -3.37 -7.38 -5.01
CA THR A 216 -2.17 -6.58 -4.67
C THR A 216 -1.08 -7.37 -3.96
N THR A 217 -1.40 -8.55 -3.42
CA THR A 217 -0.48 -9.33 -2.56
C THR A 217 -0.14 -10.69 -3.18
N LEU A 218 -1.00 -11.21 -4.06
CA LEU A 218 -0.87 -12.55 -4.61
C LEU A 218 0.31 -12.70 -5.58
N ASP A 219 0.71 -11.63 -6.27
CA ASP A 219 1.82 -11.63 -7.24
C ASP A 219 3.11 -12.20 -6.66
N ALA A 220 3.52 -11.73 -5.48
CA ALA A 220 4.73 -12.19 -4.82
C ALA A 220 4.65 -13.69 -4.44
N VAL A 221 3.45 -14.17 -4.09
CA VAL A 221 3.20 -15.58 -3.75
C VAL A 221 3.20 -16.45 -5.01
N MET A 222 2.52 -16.00 -6.07
CA MET A 222 2.53 -16.70 -7.36
C MET A 222 3.95 -16.79 -7.92
N LEU A 223 4.68 -15.66 -7.90
CA LEU A 223 6.05 -15.61 -8.37
C LEU A 223 6.95 -16.56 -7.57
N GLY A 224 6.87 -16.54 -6.23
CA GLY A 224 7.67 -17.42 -5.37
C GLY A 224 7.33 -18.90 -5.52
N TYR A 225 6.08 -19.24 -5.89
CA TYR A 225 5.68 -20.60 -6.17
C TYR A 225 6.10 -21.10 -7.56
N MET A 226 6.12 -20.20 -8.55
CA MET A 226 6.31 -20.55 -9.97
C MET A 226 7.76 -20.35 -10.45
N THR A 227 8.59 -19.60 -9.70
CA THR A 227 9.96 -19.23 -10.10
C THR A 227 10.94 -19.35 -8.94
N THR A 228 12.02 -18.57 -8.95
CA THR A 228 13.08 -18.58 -7.94
C THR A 228 12.86 -17.52 -6.86
N ASP A 229 13.52 -17.68 -5.71
CA ASP A 229 13.51 -16.67 -4.65
C ASP A 229 14.12 -15.33 -5.13
N ALA A 230 15.14 -15.40 -5.99
CA ALA A 230 15.74 -14.19 -6.56
C ALA A 230 14.74 -13.38 -7.39
N ASP A 231 13.87 -14.03 -8.16
CA ASP A 231 12.81 -13.36 -8.93
C ASP A 231 11.82 -12.64 -8.01
N VAL A 232 11.47 -13.24 -6.88
CA VAL A 232 10.65 -12.59 -5.85
C VAL A 232 11.37 -11.36 -5.30
N GLY A 233 12.69 -11.47 -5.07
CA GLY A 233 13.53 -10.35 -4.66
C GLY A 233 13.51 -9.21 -5.66
N TYR A 234 13.70 -9.49 -6.93
CA TYR A 234 13.68 -8.50 -8.01
C TYR A 234 12.33 -7.80 -8.14
N TYR A 235 11.24 -8.55 -8.07
CA TYR A 235 9.88 -8.00 -8.10
C TYR A 235 9.59 -7.12 -6.90
N ASN A 236 9.93 -7.57 -5.69
CA ASN A 236 9.65 -6.83 -4.47
C ASN A 236 10.41 -5.50 -4.40
N VAL A 237 11.66 -5.46 -4.87
CA VAL A 237 12.42 -4.21 -4.99
C VAL A 237 11.68 -3.19 -5.86
N ALA A 238 11.27 -3.59 -7.05
CA ALA A 238 10.52 -2.73 -7.95
C ALA A 238 9.18 -2.27 -7.34
N THR A 239 8.47 -3.19 -6.69
CA THR A 239 7.19 -2.91 -6.02
C THR A 239 7.35 -1.97 -4.83
N LYS A 240 8.39 -2.12 -3.99
CA LYS A 240 8.67 -1.21 -2.87
C LYS A 240 8.96 0.22 -3.38
N ILE A 241 9.72 0.36 -4.46
CA ILE A 241 9.98 1.67 -5.08
C ILE A 241 8.67 2.28 -5.62
N LYS A 242 7.88 1.51 -6.37
CA LYS A 242 6.53 1.92 -6.83
C LYS A 242 5.68 2.42 -5.66
N LEU A 243 5.66 1.67 -4.55
CA LEU A 243 4.81 1.97 -3.39
C LEU A 243 5.17 3.31 -2.73
N VAL A 244 6.45 3.68 -2.70
CA VAL A 244 6.89 5.00 -2.21
C VAL A 244 6.24 6.10 -3.04
N PHE A 245 6.26 6.00 -4.36
CA PHE A 245 5.64 7.01 -5.23
C PHE A 245 4.12 7.03 -5.11
N VAL A 246 3.46 5.89 -5.08
CA VAL A 246 1.98 5.81 -4.91
C VAL A 246 1.53 6.45 -3.59
N SER A 247 2.30 6.28 -2.53
CA SER A 247 1.93 6.76 -1.20
C SER A 247 1.90 8.29 -1.08
N ILE A 248 2.63 9.02 -1.93
CA ILE A 248 2.61 10.49 -1.96
C ILE A 248 1.22 10.99 -2.42
N ILE A 249 0.66 10.41 -3.47
CA ILE A 249 -0.71 10.75 -3.92
C ILE A 249 -1.75 10.32 -2.90
N GLY A 250 -1.57 9.15 -2.26
CA GLY A 250 -2.44 8.70 -1.19
C GLY A 250 -2.51 9.67 -0.01
N ALA A 251 -1.39 10.28 0.35
CA ALA A 251 -1.34 11.32 1.39
C ALA A 251 -2.12 12.57 0.99
N LEU A 252 -1.99 13.02 -0.27
CA LEU A 252 -2.73 14.16 -0.81
C LEU A 252 -4.24 13.88 -0.80
N ALA A 253 -4.67 12.75 -1.34
CA ALA A 253 -6.06 12.33 -1.36
C ALA A 253 -6.65 12.30 0.06
N GLY A 254 -5.93 11.71 1.04
CA GLY A 254 -6.35 11.63 2.43
C GLY A 254 -6.64 12.99 3.09
N VAL A 255 -5.95 14.06 2.68
CA VAL A 255 -6.19 15.43 3.17
C VAL A 255 -7.42 16.08 2.51
N LEU A 256 -7.69 15.74 1.26
CA LEU A 256 -8.74 16.39 0.46
C LEU A 256 -10.11 15.72 0.57
N ILE A 257 -10.19 14.43 0.93
CA ILE A 257 -11.45 13.69 1.14
C ILE A 257 -12.45 14.45 2.04
N PRO A 258 -12.09 14.90 3.27
CA PRO A 258 -13.06 15.56 4.14
C PRO A 258 -13.58 16.88 3.54
N ARG A 259 -12.72 17.62 2.83
CA ARG A 259 -13.08 18.89 2.18
C ARG A 259 -14.03 18.66 1.00
N ALA A 260 -13.72 17.69 0.14
CA ALA A 260 -14.59 17.32 -0.99
C ALA A 260 -15.96 16.83 -0.52
N THR A 261 -15.99 15.97 0.52
CA THR A 261 -17.22 15.46 1.11
C THR A 261 -18.06 16.59 1.74
N HIS A 262 -17.43 17.50 2.48
CA HIS A 262 -18.12 18.65 3.07
C HIS A 262 -18.70 19.59 2.00
N ALA A 263 -17.92 19.91 0.94
CA ALA A 263 -18.41 20.75 -0.15
C ALA A 263 -19.62 20.11 -0.86
N LEU A 264 -19.59 18.79 -1.04
CA LEU A 264 -20.69 18.04 -1.65
C LEU A 264 -21.94 18.05 -0.76
N THR A 265 -21.80 17.78 0.55
CA THR A 265 -22.93 17.75 1.51
C THR A 265 -23.52 19.12 1.78
N SER A 266 -22.72 20.18 1.74
CA SER A 266 -23.21 21.58 1.82
C SER A 266 -23.76 22.12 0.50
N ASN A 267 -23.92 21.28 -0.52
CA ASN A 267 -24.43 21.63 -1.86
C ASN A 267 -23.62 22.75 -2.56
N ASN A 268 -22.36 22.93 -2.18
CA ASN A 268 -21.44 23.88 -2.80
C ASN A 268 -20.70 23.19 -3.96
N LYS A 269 -21.36 23.08 -5.10
CA LYS A 269 -20.85 22.38 -6.29
C LYS A 269 -19.57 23.02 -6.85
N ASP A 270 -19.48 24.33 -6.82
CA ASP A 270 -18.32 25.05 -7.38
C ASP A 270 -17.06 24.75 -6.59
N GLU A 271 -17.14 24.78 -5.27
CA GLU A 271 -16.03 24.41 -4.39
C GLU A 271 -15.67 22.92 -4.51
N TYR A 272 -16.66 22.04 -4.62
CA TYR A 272 -16.44 20.62 -4.85
C TYR A 272 -15.68 20.36 -6.15
N TYR A 273 -16.12 20.93 -7.28
CA TYR A 273 -15.43 20.78 -8.56
C TYR A 273 -14.03 21.40 -8.53
N ARG A 274 -13.85 22.53 -7.83
CA ARG A 274 -12.54 23.15 -7.65
C ARG A 274 -11.57 22.25 -6.92
N ILE A 275 -11.99 21.59 -5.83
CA ILE A 275 -11.14 20.67 -5.06
C ILE A 275 -10.75 19.46 -5.91
N VAL A 276 -11.72 18.79 -6.54
CA VAL A 276 -11.44 17.60 -7.36
C VAL A 276 -10.57 17.95 -8.58
N ASN A 277 -10.82 19.09 -9.22
CA ASN A 277 -9.98 19.57 -10.33
C ASN A 277 -8.53 19.79 -9.88
N LEU A 278 -8.32 20.40 -8.71
CA LEU A 278 -6.99 20.60 -8.13
C LEU A 278 -6.26 19.27 -7.88
N SER A 279 -6.99 18.27 -7.37
CA SER A 279 -6.45 16.91 -7.15
C SER A 279 -6.09 16.22 -8.46
N VAL A 280 -6.94 16.36 -9.49
CA VAL A 280 -6.65 15.82 -10.83
C VAL A 280 -5.42 16.49 -11.44
N HIS A 281 -5.28 17.82 -11.33
CA HIS A 281 -4.09 18.52 -11.77
C HIS A 281 -2.84 18.04 -11.04
N ALA A 282 -2.92 17.88 -9.71
CA ALA A 282 -1.82 17.32 -8.91
C ALA A 282 -1.43 15.91 -9.38
N ALA A 283 -2.42 15.05 -9.69
CA ALA A 283 -2.16 13.70 -10.20
C ALA A 283 -1.53 13.74 -11.60
N VAL A 284 -2.00 14.61 -12.50
CA VAL A 284 -1.41 14.77 -13.85
C VAL A 284 0.05 15.17 -13.71
N ILE A 285 0.33 16.29 -13.02
CA ILE A 285 1.68 16.83 -12.84
C ILE A 285 2.60 15.78 -12.19
N TYR A 286 2.15 15.17 -11.10
CA TYR A 286 2.96 14.22 -10.35
C TYR A 286 3.20 12.92 -11.12
N ALA A 287 2.13 12.30 -11.63
CA ALA A 287 2.22 10.96 -12.19
C ALA A 287 3.01 10.93 -13.51
N PHE A 288 2.80 11.89 -14.43
CA PHE A 288 3.59 11.95 -15.65
C PHE A 288 5.07 12.15 -15.38
N PHE A 289 5.41 13.09 -14.50
CA PHE A 289 6.80 13.36 -14.13
C PHE A 289 7.46 12.15 -13.49
N VAL A 290 6.83 11.56 -12.48
CA VAL A 290 7.40 10.45 -11.69
C VAL A 290 7.51 9.17 -12.52
N VAL A 291 6.52 8.87 -13.36
CA VAL A 291 6.59 7.71 -14.26
C VAL A 291 7.72 7.88 -15.26
N ALA A 292 7.84 9.05 -15.91
CA ALA A 292 8.91 9.31 -16.85
C ALA A 292 10.30 9.23 -16.18
N ALA A 293 10.47 9.86 -15.02
CA ALA A 293 11.72 9.80 -14.27
C ALA A 293 12.05 8.37 -13.81
N GLY A 294 11.06 7.65 -13.28
CA GLY A 294 11.23 6.28 -12.80
C GLY A 294 11.54 5.27 -13.91
N VAL A 295 10.96 5.42 -15.10
CA VAL A 295 11.27 4.58 -16.26
C VAL A 295 12.65 4.92 -16.83
N LEU A 296 12.93 6.21 -17.03
CA LEU A 296 14.20 6.65 -17.64
C LEU A 296 15.42 6.42 -16.75
N PHE A 297 15.25 6.57 -15.45
CA PHE A 297 16.32 6.42 -14.45
C PHE A 297 16.09 5.24 -13.50
N ALA A 298 15.47 4.16 -13.98
CA ALA A 298 15.25 2.94 -13.20
C ALA A 298 16.57 2.34 -12.68
N GLU A 299 17.60 2.28 -13.51
CA GLU A 299 18.90 1.73 -13.16
C GLU A 299 19.56 2.48 -11.98
N PRO A 300 19.77 3.82 -12.01
CA PRO A 300 20.35 4.53 -10.86
C PRO A 300 19.43 4.49 -9.62
N LEU A 301 18.10 4.38 -9.77
CA LEU A 301 17.20 4.19 -8.65
C LEU A 301 17.40 2.83 -7.97
N ILE A 302 17.52 1.75 -8.74
CA ILE A 302 17.79 0.40 -8.23
C ILE A 302 19.16 0.39 -7.55
N LEU A 303 20.21 0.91 -8.23
CA LEU A 303 21.56 0.97 -7.68
C LEU A 303 21.61 1.73 -6.35
N LEU A 304 20.92 2.87 -6.28
CA LEU A 304 20.89 3.70 -5.08
C LEU A 304 20.14 3.02 -3.92
N LEU A 305 19.02 2.34 -4.19
CA LEU A 305 18.15 1.82 -3.16
C LEU A 305 18.40 0.34 -2.81
N ALA A 306 18.81 -0.48 -3.78
CA ALA A 306 18.97 -1.92 -3.56
C ALA A 306 20.41 -2.42 -3.79
N GLY A 307 21.20 -1.74 -4.63
CA GLY A 307 22.55 -2.14 -4.99
C GLY A 307 22.62 -2.78 -6.38
N ASP A 308 23.83 -3.05 -6.85
CA ASP A 308 24.15 -3.58 -8.17
C ASP A 308 23.67 -5.03 -8.39
N GLN A 309 23.56 -5.82 -7.33
CA GLN A 309 23.03 -7.18 -7.40
C GLN A 309 21.55 -7.28 -7.84
N TYR A 310 20.86 -6.15 -7.98
CA TYR A 310 19.45 -6.07 -8.40
C TYR A 310 19.26 -5.56 -9.84
N ASP A 311 20.26 -5.67 -10.71
CA ASP A 311 20.15 -5.20 -12.11
C ASP A 311 18.96 -5.80 -12.85
N ALA A 312 18.59 -7.06 -12.60
CA ALA A 312 17.39 -7.68 -13.17
C ALA A 312 16.08 -6.99 -12.76
N SER A 313 16.07 -6.21 -11.66
CA SER A 313 14.92 -5.41 -11.24
C SER A 313 14.71 -4.17 -12.11
N VAL A 314 15.66 -3.75 -12.94
CA VAL A 314 15.56 -2.52 -13.74
C VAL A 314 14.40 -2.63 -14.73
N LEU A 315 14.33 -3.71 -15.52
CA LEU A 315 13.22 -3.93 -16.45
C LEU A 315 11.89 -4.10 -15.72
N THR A 316 11.91 -4.79 -14.57
CA THR A 316 10.74 -4.98 -13.72
C THR A 316 10.22 -3.63 -13.20
N LEU A 317 11.11 -2.73 -12.76
CA LEU A 317 10.74 -1.38 -12.33
C LEU A 317 10.18 -0.56 -13.49
N GLN A 318 10.82 -0.61 -14.67
CA GLN A 318 10.33 0.08 -15.86
C GLN A 318 8.91 -0.37 -16.24
N ALA A 319 8.62 -1.66 -16.15
CA ALA A 319 7.32 -2.23 -16.48
C ALA A 319 6.23 -1.89 -15.45
N ILE A 320 6.58 -1.75 -14.16
CA ILE A 320 5.61 -1.49 -13.10
C ILE A 320 5.39 0.01 -12.85
N MET A 321 6.31 0.89 -13.25
CA MET A 321 6.18 2.33 -13.04
C MET A 321 4.94 2.96 -13.67
N PRO A 322 4.47 2.57 -14.87
CA PRO A 322 3.22 3.07 -15.43
C PRO A 322 1.99 2.84 -14.54
N ALA A 323 2.00 1.81 -13.69
CA ALA A 323 0.94 1.57 -12.72
C ALA A 323 0.77 2.75 -11.74
N VAL A 324 1.84 3.51 -11.44
CA VAL A 324 1.77 4.72 -10.59
C VAL A 324 0.81 5.74 -11.17
N PHE A 325 0.81 5.91 -12.50
CA PHE A 325 -0.14 6.80 -13.17
C PHE A 325 -1.58 6.33 -12.96
N PHE A 326 -1.88 5.08 -13.25
CA PHE A 326 -3.22 4.53 -13.10
C PHE A 326 -3.71 4.59 -11.66
N ILE A 327 -2.88 4.18 -10.69
CA ILE A 327 -3.20 4.20 -9.27
C ILE A 327 -3.43 5.64 -8.77
N SER A 328 -2.67 6.62 -9.23
CA SER A 328 -2.84 8.02 -8.83
C SER A 328 -4.23 8.55 -9.17
N PHE A 329 -4.72 8.26 -10.36
CA PHE A 329 -6.07 8.65 -10.78
C PHE A 329 -7.17 7.83 -10.09
N THR A 330 -6.97 6.53 -9.93
CA THR A 330 -7.96 5.67 -9.25
C THR A 330 -8.12 6.03 -7.79
N GLN A 331 -7.05 6.43 -7.09
CA GLN A 331 -7.14 6.93 -5.71
C GLN A 331 -7.97 8.20 -5.60
N ILE A 332 -7.77 9.19 -6.47
CA ILE A 332 -8.55 10.43 -6.48
C ILE A 332 -10.01 10.15 -6.81
N THR A 333 -10.27 9.41 -7.89
CA THR A 333 -11.65 9.09 -8.27
C THR A 333 -12.37 8.26 -7.22
N LEU A 334 -11.69 7.34 -6.55
CA LEU A 334 -12.22 6.58 -5.42
C LEU A 334 -12.59 7.51 -4.28
N SER A 335 -11.63 8.28 -3.79
CA SER A 335 -11.73 9.01 -2.52
C SER A 335 -12.58 10.27 -2.62
N GLU A 336 -12.53 10.99 -3.74
CA GLU A 336 -13.17 12.30 -3.87
C GLU A 336 -14.46 12.28 -4.69
N ILE A 337 -14.67 11.26 -5.54
CA ILE A 337 -15.85 11.17 -6.41
C ILE A 337 -16.75 10.00 -6.01
N LEU A 338 -16.21 8.77 -6.01
CA LEU A 338 -17.04 7.57 -5.91
C LEU A 338 -17.50 7.30 -4.48
N VAL A 339 -16.62 7.44 -3.48
CA VAL A 339 -16.98 7.26 -2.06
C VAL A 339 -17.98 8.31 -1.60
N PRO A 340 -17.79 9.64 -1.82
CA PRO A 340 -18.78 10.64 -1.43
C PRO A 340 -20.15 10.46 -2.10
N LYS A 341 -20.21 9.80 -3.26
CA LYS A 341 -21.43 9.54 -4.03
C LYS A 341 -21.98 8.12 -3.88
N ASN A 342 -21.54 7.36 -2.85
CA ASN A 342 -21.99 5.98 -2.57
C ASN A 342 -21.74 5.00 -3.73
N GLY A 343 -20.69 5.20 -4.52
CA GLY A 343 -20.29 4.35 -5.66
C GLY A 343 -19.54 3.06 -5.29
N GLU A 344 -19.31 2.79 -4.03
CA GLU A 344 -18.41 1.74 -3.50
C GLU A 344 -18.76 0.33 -3.98
N LYS A 345 -20.07 -0.01 -4.06
CA LYS A 345 -20.52 -1.34 -4.50
C LYS A 345 -20.07 -1.69 -5.92
N LYS A 346 -20.03 -0.70 -6.83
CA LYS A 346 -19.57 -0.90 -8.21
C LYS A 346 -18.07 -1.20 -8.24
N LEU A 347 -17.32 -0.60 -7.34
CA LEU A 347 -15.87 -0.77 -7.24
C LEU A 347 -15.47 -2.18 -6.78
N THR A 348 -16.22 -2.78 -5.86
CA THR A 348 -15.95 -4.16 -5.42
C THR A 348 -15.95 -5.13 -6.60
N ILE A 349 -16.88 -4.96 -7.55
CA ILE A 349 -16.95 -5.78 -8.77
C ILE A 349 -15.75 -5.50 -9.67
N VAL A 350 -15.38 -4.23 -9.85
CA VAL A 350 -14.23 -3.84 -10.68
C VAL A 350 -12.95 -4.46 -10.14
N TYR A 351 -12.69 -4.36 -8.83
CA TYR A 351 -11.51 -4.94 -8.21
C TYR A 351 -11.51 -6.48 -8.25
N ALA A 352 -12.67 -7.12 -8.12
CA ALA A 352 -12.77 -8.57 -8.27
C ALA A 352 -12.41 -9.01 -9.70
N ILE A 353 -12.91 -8.30 -10.73
CA ILE A 353 -12.56 -8.58 -12.13
C ILE A 353 -11.06 -8.30 -12.38
N ALA A 354 -10.53 -7.19 -11.85
CA ALA A 354 -9.11 -6.87 -11.96
C ALA A 354 -8.24 -7.98 -11.34
N GLY A 355 -8.63 -8.51 -10.18
CA GLY A 355 -7.94 -9.65 -9.56
C GLY A 355 -7.95 -10.91 -10.42
N VAL A 356 -9.08 -11.21 -11.07
CA VAL A 356 -9.14 -12.35 -12.02
C VAL A 356 -8.25 -12.12 -13.23
N ILE A 357 -8.25 -10.90 -13.80
CA ILE A 357 -7.38 -10.55 -14.92
C ILE A 357 -5.91 -10.67 -14.51
N ASP A 358 -5.55 -10.14 -13.35
CA ASP A 358 -4.19 -10.18 -12.84
C ASP A 358 -3.70 -11.60 -12.62
N ILE A 359 -4.48 -12.47 -11.97
CA ILE A 359 -4.17 -13.88 -11.78
C ILE A 359 -3.99 -14.58 -13.13
N ALA A 360 -4.91 -14.38 -14.08
CA ALA A 360 -4.83 -14.99 -15.39
C ALA A 360 -3.57 -14.57 -16.16
N LEU A 361 -3.23 -13.28 -16.11
CA LEU A 361 -2.00 -12.76 -16.72
C LEU A 361 -0.75 -13.30 -16.03
N ASN A 362 -0.74 -13.35 -14.69
CA ASN A 362 0.37 -13.91 -13.93
C ASN A 362 0.62 -15.38 -14.28
N LEU A 363 -0.43 -16.20 -14.40
CA LEU A 363 -0.30 -17.61 -14.81
C LEU A 363 0.34 -17.80 -16.20
N VAL A 364 0.15 -16.81 -17.10
CA VAL A 364 0.72 -16.84 -18.45
C VAL A 364 2.10 -16.18 -18.49
N LEU A 365 2.26 -15.02 -17.86
CA LEU A 365 3.46 -14.19 -18.02
C LEU A 365 4.60 -14.59 -17.08
N ILE A 366 4.31 -15.03 -15.85
CA ILE A 366 5.35 -15.40 -14.88
C ILE A 366 6.23 -16.55 -15.40
N PRO A 367 5.71 -17.66 -15.99
CA PRO A 367 6.55 -18.73 -16.48
C PRO A 367 7.53 -18.32 -17.58
N HIS A 368 7.21 -17.26 -18.36
CA HIS A 368 8.02 -16.80 -19.49
C HIS A 368 8.93 -15.61 -19.16
N TYR A 369 8.48 -14.74 -18.26
CA TYR A 369 9.13 -13.45 -17.99
C TYR A 369 9.45 -13.22 -16.51
N GLN A 370 9.22 -14.19 -15.62
CA GLN A 370 9.51 -14.16 -14.18
C GLN A 370 9.00 -12.84 -13.53
N ALA A 371 9.88 -12.12 -12.84
CA ALA A 371 9.57 -10.84 -12.16
C ALA A 371 8.99 -9.78 -13.11
N LEU A 372 9.51 -9.70 -14.33
CA LEU A 372 8.99 -8.79 -15.36
C LEU A 372 7.55 -9.15 -15.73
N GLY A 373 7.23 -10.45 -15.84
CA GLY A 373 5.87 -10.92 -16.13
C GLY A 373 4.85 -10.48 -15.10
N ALA A 374 5.18 -10.59 -13.81
CA ALA A 374 4.33 -10.11 -12.72
C ALA A 374 4.14 -8.58 -12.78
N ALA A 375 5.20 -7.82 -13.07
CA ALA A 375 5.14 -6.37 -13.21
C ALA A 375 4.23 -5.91 -14.36
N ILE A 376 4.26 -6.61 -15.49
CA ILE A 376 3.38 -6.35 -16.64
C ILE A 376 1.93 -6.69 -16.28
N ALA A 377 1.67 -7.83 -15.63
CA ALA A 377 0.34 -8.24 -15.20
C ALA A 377 -0.29 -7.20 -14.28
N THR A 378 0.43 -6.79 -13.22
CA THR A 378 -0.01 -5.71 -12.30
C THR A 378 -0.33 -4.43 -13.06
N THR A 379 0.53 -4.01 -14.00
CA THR A 379 0.33 -2.76 -14.75
C THR A 379 -0.91 -2.82 -15.64
N ILE A 380 -1.18 -3.96 -16.28
CA ILE A 380 -2.39 -4.17 -17.09
C ILE A 380 -3.64 -4.19 -16.21
N ALA A 381 -3.59 -4.85 -15.05
CA ALA A 381 -4.69 -4.88 -14.09
C ALA A 381 -5.03 -3.46 -13.57
N GLU A 382 -4.03 -2.66 -13.24
CA GLU A 382 -4.22 -1.26 -12.81
C GLU A 382 -4.76 -0.38 -13.95
N CYS A 383 -4.31 -0.60 -15.18
CA CYS A 383 -4.89 0.05 -16.36
C CYS A 383 -6.38 -0.28 -16.52
N PHE A 384 -6.77 -1.55 -16.35
CA PHE A 384 -8.17 -1.96 -16.36
C PHE A 384 -8.98 -1.26 -15.27
N VAL A 385 -8.47 -1.22 -14.02
CA VAL A 385 -9.13 -0.51 -12.90
C VAL A 385 -9.32 0.95 -13.24
N PHE A 386 -8.28 1.63 -13.76
CA PHE A 386 -8.35 3.02 -14.19
C PHE A 386 -9.43 3.25 -15.25
N VAL A 387 -9.46 2.45 -16.31
CA VAL A 387 -10.46 2.57 -17.38
C VAL A 387 -11.87 2.35 -16.82
N ALA A 388 -12.05 1.35 -15.97
CA ALA A 388 -13.34 1.07 -15.33
C ALA A 388 -13.81 2.24 -14.44
N HIS A 389 -12.91 2.87 -13.66
CA HIS A 389 -13.21 4.07 -12.88
C HIS A 389 -13.66 5.24 -13.79
N MET A 390 -12.92 5.50 -14.89
CA MET A 390 -13.28 6.55 -15.85
C MET A 390 -14.66 6.31 -16.46
N VAL A 391 -14.98 5.07 -16.82
CA VAL A 391 -16.30 4.71 -17.36
C VAL A 391 -17.41 4.89 -16.31
N ILE A 392 -17.16 4.48 -15.07
CA ILE A 392 -18.15 4.62 -13.99
C ILE A 392 -18.43 6.11 -13.69
N VAL A 393 -17.37 6.91 -13.53
CA VAL A 393 -17.48 8.35 -13.28
C VAL A 393 -18.16 9.04 -14.45
N GLY A 394 -17.76 8.75 -15.69
CA GLY A 394 -18.35 9.34 -16.90
C GLY A 394 -19.84 9.01 -17.10
N ARG A 395 -20.32 7.87 -16.53
CA ARG A 395 -21.75 7.52 -16.51
C ARG A 395 -22.52 8.21 -15.38
N MET A 396 -21.84 8.63 -14.32
CA MET A 396 -22.45 9.31 -13.19
C MET A 396 -22.59 10.82 -13.44
N GLU A 397 -21.61 11.40 -14.10
CA GLU A 397 -21.53 12.83 -14.37
C GLU A 397 -20.52 13.17 -15.47
N SER A 398 -20.57 14.43 -15.96
CA SER A 398 -19.60 14.93 -16.95
C SER A 398 -18.20 15.00 -16.36
N MET A 399 -17.21 14.45 -17.08
CA MET A 399 -15.80 14.56 -16.74
C MET A 399 -15.21 15.95 -16.99
N LYS A 400 -15.89 16.79 -17.80
CA LYS A 400 -15.37 18.10 -18.22
C LYS A 400 -14.92 19.00 -17.05
N PRO A 401 -15.71 19.18 -15.96
CA PRO A 401 -15.30 20.05 -14.85
C PRO A 401 -14.00 19.60 -14.16
N TYR A 402 -13.70 18.29 -14.18
CA TYR A 402 -12.51 17.72 -13.55
C TYR A 402 -11.25 17.87 -14.41
N LEU A 403 -11.40 18.07 -15.72
CA LEU A 403 -10.31 18.13 -16.68
C LEU A 403 -10.03 19.56 -17.18
N VAL A 404 -10.76 20.55 -16.66
CA VAL A 404 -10.55 21.96 -17.05
C VAL A 404 -9.12 22.38 -16.71
N GLY A 405 -8.39 22.84 -17.69
CA GLY A 405 -7.02 23.35 -17.51
C GLY A 405 -5.92 22.30 -17.71
N CYS A 406 -6.20 20.99 -17.63
CA CYS A 406 -5.17 19.93 -17.83
C CYS A 406 -4.40 20.09 -19.15
N GLY A 407 -5.04 20.55 -20.22
CA GLY A 407 -4.38 20.79 -21.51
C GLY A 407 -3.26 21.85 -21.46
N LYS A 408 -3.26 22.74 -20.47
CA LYS A 408 -2.19 23.73 -20.28
C LYS A 408 -0.96 23.15 -19.58
N ILE A 409 -1.12 22.03 -18.89
CA ILE A 409 -0.07 21.33 -18.16
C ILE A 409 0.78 20.48 -19.11
N LEU A 410 0.13 19.78 -20.06
CA LEU A 410 0.76 18.80 -20.95
C LEU A 410 1.99 19.31 -21.73
N PRO A 411 2.04 20.55 -22.30
CA PRO A 411 3.24 21.03 -22.98
C PRO A 411 4.47 21.12 -22.04
N TRP A 412 4.26 21.52 -20.80
CA TRP A 412 5.32 21.65 -19.81
C TRP A 412 5.79 20.30 -19.29
N GLU A 413 4.86 19.34 -19.16
CA GLU A 413 5.20 17.94 -18.91
C GLU A 413 6.02 17.36 -20.07
N GLY A 414 5.62 17.58 -21.31
CA GLY A 414 6.37 17.16 -22.49
C GLY A 414 7.79 17.73 -22.52
N LEU A 415 7.95 19.02 -22.21
CA LEU A 415 9.26 19.67 -22.12
C LEU A 415 10.10 19.07 -20.98
N SER A 416 9.50 18.87 -19.82
CA SER A 416 10.13 18.24 -18.66
C SER A 416 10.63 16.83 -18.98
N VAL A 417 9.79 16.00 -19.60
CA VAL A 417 10.16 14.65 -20.06
C VAL A 417 11.26 14.72 -21.14
N GLY A 418 11.19 15.70 -22.04
CA GLY A 418 12.25 15.95 -23.03
C GLY A 418 13.62 16.23 -22.38
N ILE A 419 13.65 16.98 -21.27
CA ILE A 419 14.89 17.22 -20.49
C ILE A 419 15.40 15.91 -19.87
N LEU A 420 14.51 15.09 -19.30
CA LEU A 420 14.89 13.79 -18.74
C LEU A 420 15.50 12.87 -19.81
N ILE A 421 14.87 12.79 -20.98
CA ILE A 421 15.36 12.01 -22.12
C ILE A 421 16.71 12.56 -22.60
N GLY A 422 16.81 13.88 -22.79
CA GLY A 422 18.06 14.54 -23.19
C GLY A 422 19.19 14.31 -22.22
N GLY A 423 18.94 14.42 -20.92
CA GLY A 423 19.90 14.14 -19.87
C GLY A 423 20.43 12.71 -19.95
N ARG A 424 19.52 11.72 -20.11
CA ARG A 424 19.91 10.32 -20.27
C ARG A 424 20.73 10.04 -21.53
N LEU A 425 20.33 10.62 -22.66
CA LEU A 425 21.00 10.39 -23.95
C LEU A 425 22.37 11.06 -24.04
N LEU A 426 22.52 12.27 -23.48
CA LEU A 426 23.74 13.07 -23.59
C LEU A 426 24.78 12.71 -22.53
N PHE A 427 24.34 12.36 -21.31
CA PHE A 427 25.24 12.17 -20.16
C PHE A 427 25.18 10.74 -19.57
N GLY A 428 24.38 9.85 -20.17
CA GLY A 428 24.24 8.47 -19.74
C GLY A 428 23.32 8.27 -18.54
N CYS A 429 23.35 7.08 -17.94
CA CYS A 429 22.44 6.65 -16.88
C CYS A 429 23.18 6.52 -15.53
N SER A 430 23.75 7.62 -15.00
CA SER A 430 24.37 7.66 -13.70
C SER A 430 23.48 8.29 -12.62
N ILE A 431 23.76 8.06 -11.34
CA ILE A 431 23.05 8.69 -10.23
C ILE A 431 23.11 10.21 -10.32
N LEU A 432 24.30 10.77 -10.67
CA LEU A 432 24.49 12.20 -10.81
C LEU A 432 23.66 12.77 -11.97
N THR A 433 23.69 12.09 -13.12
CA THR A 433 22.90 12.48 -14.30
C THR A 433 21.40 12.43 -13.97
N ALA A 434 20.94 11.38 -13.29
CA ALA A 434 19.55 11.27 -12.85
C ALA A 434 19.17 12.43 -11.93
N ALA A 435 19.97 12.71 -10.91
CA ALA A 435 19.70 13.80 -9.97
C ALA A 435 19.64 15.17 -10.65
N VAL A 436 20.64 15.49 -11.48
CA VAL A 436 20.70 16.78 -12.21
C VAL A 436 19.53 16.90 -13.19
N SER A 437 19.24 15.86 -13.97
CA SER A 437 18.15 15.88 -14.96
C SER A 437 16.79 16.02 -14.28
N VAL A 438 16.55 15.32 -13.17
CA VAL A 438 15.31 15.42 -12.39
C VAL A 438 15.15 16.81 -11.79
N ILE A 439 16.21 17.41 -11.23
CA ILE A 439 16.14 18.77 -10.66
C ILE A 439 15.87 19.79 -11.77
N LEU A 440 16.55 19.71 -12.90
CA LEU A 440 16.35 20.63 -14.04
C LEU A 440 14.95 20.49 -14.63
N ALA A 441 14.50 19.26 -14.87
CA ALA A 441 13.17 18.98 -15.39
C ALA A 441 12.07 19.50 -14.45
N LEU A 442 12.23 19.29 -13.13
CA LEU A 442 11.30 19.80 -12.11
C LEU A 442 11.30 21.33 -12.06
N ALA A 443 12.46 21.97 -12.15
CA ALA A 443 12.59 23.43 -12.18
C ALA A 443 11.87 24.04 -13.40
N VAL A 444 12.05 23.44 -14.58
CA VAL A 444 11.38 23.87 -15.81
C VAL A 444 9.87 23.63 -15.74
N LEU A 445 9.44 22.49 -15.20
CA LEU A 445 8.03 22.18 -14.99
C LEU A 445 7.38 23.23 -14.06
N ILE A 446 7.97 23.50 -12.90
CA ILE A 446 7.47 24.51 -11.96
C ILE A 446 7.45 25.92 -12.59
N ALA A 447 8.50 26.31 -13.32
CA ALA A 447 8.57 27.60 -14.00
C ALA A 447 7.48 27.73 -15.07
N GLY A 448 7.28 26.70 -15.87
CA GLY A 448 6.25 26.65 -16.91
C GLY A 448 4.84 26.69 -16.34
N LEU A 449 4.56 25.92 -15.28
CA LEU A 449 3.27 25.91 -14.61
C LEU A 449 2.96 27.27 -13.94
N ARG A 450 3.99 27.97 -13.42
CA ARG A 450 3.84 29.36 -12.95
C ARG A 450 3.49 30.31 -14.08
N ALA A 451 4.14 30.18 -15.24
CA ALA A 451 3.88 31.04 -16.41
C ALA A 451 2.43 30.92 -16.89
N VAL A 452 1.84 29.73 -16.85
CA VAL A 452 0.42 29.52 -17.19
C VAL A 452 -0.53 29.75 -16.01
N LYS A 453 -0.01 30.23 -14.86
CA LYS A 453 -0.77 30.52 -13.62
C LYS A 453 -1.56 29.31 -13.13
N GLU A 454 -0.91 28.15 -13.12
CA GLU A 454 -1.52 26.91 -12.61
C GLU A 454 -1.89 27.07 -11.12
N PRO A 455 -3.17 26.86 -10.74
CA PRO A 455 -3.66 27.13 -9.39
C PRO A 455 -2.87 26.40 -8.29
N LEU A 456 -2.58 25.11 -8.48
CA LEU A 456 -1.82 24.31 -7.52
C LEU A 456 -0.44 24.91 -7.22
N VAL A 457 0.29 25.27 -8.29
CA VAL A 457 1.66 25.78 -8.15
C VAL A 457 1.68 27.20 -7.58
N MET A 458 0.68 28.01 -7.91
CA MET A 458 0.51 29.34 -7.33
C MET A 458 0.23 29.28 -5.82
N ASP A 459 -0.65 28.39 -5.38
CA ASP A 459 -0.97 28.21 -3.95
C ASP A 459 0.24 27.67 -3.17
N LEU A 460 0.93 26.64 -3.69
CA LEU A 460 2.14 26.09 -3.05
C LEU A 460 3.25 27.15 -2.92
N THR A 461 3.49 27.92 -3.97
CA THR A 461 4.56 28.93 -3.96
C THR A 461 4.25 30.13 -3.07
N SER A 462 2.98 30.54 -2.99
CA SER A 462 2.54 31.60 -2.08
C SER A 462 2.70 31.16 -0.61
N THR A 463 2.41 29.90 -0.32
CA THR A 463 2.55 29.33 1.02
C THR A 463 4.02 29.17 1.41
N ALA A 464 4.88 28.67 0.51
CA ALA A 464 6.32 28.57 0.73
C ALA A 464 6.96 29.96 0.99
N CYS A 465 6.59 30.97 0.23
CA CYS A 465 7.05 32.34 0.44
C CYS A 465 6.60 32.93 1.81
N ARG A 466 5.44 32.54 2.32
CA ARG A 466 4.98 32.95 3.66
C ARG A 466 5.74 32.27 4.78
N VAL A 467 6.08 30.99 4.59
CA VAL A 467 6.85 30.22 5.59
C VAL A 467 8.30 30.70 5.67
N LEU A 468 8.92 31.02 4.52
CA LEU A 468 10.31 31.55 4.46
C LEU A 468 10.46 32.99 4.96
N LYS A 469 9.35 33.75 5.08
CA LYS A 469 9.32 35.10 5.61
C LYS A 469 9.02 35.18 7.12
N ARG A 470 8.76 34.06 7.75
CA ARG A 470 8.64 33.89 9.21
C ARG A 470 9.88 33.26 9.81
#